data_68c470f6ab2c4522605f7331a3119234
#
_entry.id   68c470f6ab2c4522605f7331a3119234
#
_cell.length_a   1.000
_cell.length_b   1.000
_cell.length_c   1.000
_cell.angle_alpha   90.00
_cell.angle_beta   90.00
_cell.angle_gamma   90.00
#
_symmetry.space_group_name_H-M   'P 1'
#
loop_
_entity.id
_entity.type
_entity.pdbx_description
1 polymer ?
#
loop_
_entity_poly.entity_id
_entity_poly.type
_entity_poly.pdbx_seq_one_letter_code
_entity_poly.pdbx_strand_id
1 'polypeptide(L)'
;MGTVLNAIGALTWVVLGSALGGVARYFVSGAVARRLGETFPWGTMTVNVTGALLIGVLAGLAADRASLFASANPWLFAVTGFLGCYTTVSSFSLQTLALARDGETALALGNVVLSVSLCLGAVAAGFAAAGFFR
;
A
#
# COMPACT_ATOMS: atom_id res chain seq x y z
N MET A 1 16.02 -9.86 -28.84
CA MET A 1 16.57 -10.57 -27.67
C MET A 1 16.70 -9.66 -26.45
N GLY A 2 17.24 -8.45 -26.57
CA GLY A 2 17.38 -7.49 -25.44
C GLY A 2 16.05 -7.09 -24.78
N THR A 3 15.01 -6.83 -25.55
CA THR A 3 13.68 -6.43 -25.04
C THR A 3 13.03 -7.52 -24.17
N VAL A 4 13.17 -8.78 -24.56
CA VAL A 4 12.63 -9.92 -23.81
C VAL A 4 13.39 -10.11 -22.49
N LEU A 5 14.71 -10.01 -22.50
CA LEU A 5 15.53 -10.11 -21.29
C LEU A 5 15.22 -8.98 -20.30
N ASN A 6 15.01 -7.75 -20.79
CA ASN A 6 14.61 -6.62 -19.95
C ASN A 6 13.21 -6.83 -19.35
N ALA A 7 12.27 -7.37 -20.11
CA ALA A 7 10.93 -7.69 -19.62
C ALA A 7 10.95 -8.79 -18.53
N ILE A 8 11.75 -9.84 -18.73
CA ILE A 8 11.94 -10.90 -17.73
C ILE A 8 12.55 -10.33 -16.45
N GLY A 9 13.58 -9.47 -16.56
CA GLY A 9 14.18 -8.80 -15.42
C GLY A 9 13.17 -7.92 -14.64
N ALA A 10 12.36 -7.14 -15.35
CA ALA A 10 11.31 -6.33 -14.76
C ALA A 10 10.26 -7.16 -14.01
N LEU A 11 9.79 -8.26 -14.63
CA LEU A 11 8.86 -9.21 -14.00
C LEU A 11 9.44 -9.85 -12.74
N THR A 12 10.71 -10.22 -12.76
CA THR A 12 11.39 -10.79 -11.59
C THR A 12 11.34 -9.84 -10.39
N TRP A 13 11.64 -8.56 -10.59
CA TRP A 13 11.56 -7.56 -9.51
C TRP A 13 10.14 -7.41 -8.96
N VAL A 14 9.14 -7.37 -9.84
CA VAL A 14 7.73 -7.28 -9.43
C VAL A 14 7.32 -8.53 -8.65
N VAL A 15 7.64 -9.73 -9.11
CA VAL A 15 7.28 -10.99 -8.45
C VAL A 15 7.90 -11.08 -7.05
N LEU A 16 9.21 -10.79 -6.92
CA LEU A 16 9.89 -10.81 -5.62
C LEU A 16 9.28 -9.79 -4.64
N GLY A 17 9.04 -8.56 -5.09
CA GLY A 17 8.37 -7.54 -4.29
C GLY A 17 6.96 -7.97 -3.88
N SER A 18 6.18 -8.51 -4.81
CA SER A 18 4.80 -8.97 -4.58
C SER A 18 4.72 -10.09 -3.54
N ALA A 19 5.61 -11.07 -3.60
CA ALA A 19 5.67 -12.16 -2.64
C ALA A 19 5.90 -11.62 -1.21
N LEU A 20 6.86 -10.72 -1.04
CA LEU A 20 7.15 -10.10 0.25
C LEU A 20 6.02 -9.17 0.72
N GLY A 21 5.46 -8.37 -0.19
CA GLY A 21 4.35 -7.45 0.12
C GLY A 21 3.09 -8.18 0.57
N GLY A 22 2.73 -9.28 -0.10
CA GLY A 22 1.59 -10.11 0.27
C GLY A 22 1.76 -10.76 1.64
N VAL A 23 2.95 -11.30 1.93
CA VAL A 23 3.29 -11.85 3.24
C VAL A 23 3.23 -10.78 4.33
N ALA A 24 3.83 -9.60 4.09
CA ALA A 24 3.81 -8.49 5.03
C ALA A 24 2.37 -8.02 5.32
N ARG A 25 1.51 -7.90 4.30
CA ARG A 25 0.09 -7.60 4.47
C ARG A 25 -0.60 -8.60 5.39
N TYR A 26 -0.42 -9.89 5.16
CA TYR A 26 -1.04 -10.93 5.97
C TYR A 26 -0.65 -10.79 7.44
N PHE A 27 0.63 -10.63 7.75
CA PHE A 27 1.09 -10.51 9.12
C PHE A 27 0.66 -9.20 9.78
N VAL A 28 0.80 -8.07 9.09
CA VAL A 28 0.45 -6.74 9.67
C VAL A 28 -1.06 -6.65 9.88
N SER A 29 -1.88 -6.94 8.85
CA SER A 29 -3.33 -6.85 8.99
C SER A 29 -3.86 -7.82 10.05
N GLY A 30 -3.35 -9.05 10.10
CA GLY A 30 -3.72 -10.03 11.11
C GLY A 30 -3.27 -9.64 12.53
N ALA A 31 -2.08 -9.07 12.69
CA ALA A 31 -1.62 -8.59 13.99
C ALA A 31 -2.47 -7.45 14.53
N VAL A 32 -2.86 -6.51 13.66
CA VAL A 32 -3.75 -5.39 14.02
C VAL A 32 -5.15 -5.90 14.37
N ALA A 33 -5.72 -6.79 13.54
CA ALA A 33 -7.04 -7.37 13.79
C ALA A 33 -7.10 -8.11 15.15
N ARG A 34 -6.08 -8.89 15.48
CA ARG A 34 -6.00 -9.57 16.79
C ARG A 34 -5.91 -8.62 17.97
N ARG A 35 -5.37 -7.42 17.81
CA ARG A 35 -5.23 -6.44 18.90
C ARG A 35 -6.43 -5.53 19.05
N LEU A 36 -7.04 -5.09 17.96
CA LEU A 36 -8.10 -4.08 17.93
C LEU A 36 -9.49 -4.70 17.73
N GLY A 37 -9.58 -6.01 17.46
CA GLY A 37 -10.82 -6.69 17.14
C GLY A 37 -11.21 -6.56 15.66
N GLU A 38 -12.30 -7.22 15.28
CA GLU A 38 -12.77 -7.33 13.89
C GLU A 38 -14.09 -6.60 13.63
N THR A 39 -14.63 -5.88 14.63
CA THR A 39 -15.86 -5.07 14.48
C THR A 39 -15.72 -3.96 13.45
N PHE A 40 -14.48 -3.50 13.21
CA PHE A 40 -14.14 -2.54 12.19
C PHE A 40 -12.84 -2.99 11.49
N PRO A 41 -12.67 -2.74 10.19
CA PRO A 41 -11.55 -3.29 9.41
C PRO A 41 -10.21 -2.58 9.64
N TRP A 42 -9.78 -2.49 10.91
CA TRP A 42 -8.54 -1.82 11.31
C TRP A 42 -7.29 -2.38 10.63
N GLY A 43 -7.25 -3.70 10.42
CA GLY A 43 -6.11 -4.35 9.77
C GLY A 43 -5.91 -3.89 8.33
N THR A 44 -6.99 -3.88 7.55
CA THR A 44 -6.98 -3.40 6.16
C THR A 44 -6.68 -1.90 6.09
N MET A 45 -7.29 -1.11 6.96
CA MET A 45 -7.03 0.33 7.03
C MET A 45 -5.55 0.60 7.32
N THR A 46 -4.96 -0.10 8.29
CA THR A 46 -3.55 0.08 8.65
C THR A 46 -2.61 -0.21 7.48
N VAL A 47 -2.77 -1.34 6.77
CA VAL A 47 -1.89 -1.65 5.63
C VAL A 47 -2.07 -0.67 4.47
N ASN A 48 -3.28 -0.18 4.24
CA ASN A 48 -3.53 0.80 3.19
C ASN A 48 -2.95 2.18 3.54
N VAL A 49 -3.13 2.65 4.77
CA VAL A 49 -2.60 3.95 5.22
C VAL A 49 -1.07 3.94 5.29
N THR A 50 -0.47 2.89 5.87
CA THR A 50 1.00 2.77 5.92
C THR A 50 1.60 2.59 4.52
N GLY A 51 0.93 1.84 3.64
CA GLY A 51 1.34 1.73 2.24
C GLY A 51 1.24 3.05 1.49
N ALA A 52 0.18 3.84 1.72
CA ALA A 52 0.02 5.18 1.14
C ALA A 52 1.12 6.15 1.62
N LEU A 53 1.49 6.10 2.90
CA LEU A 53 2.61 6.87 3.44
C LEU A 53 3.93 6.50 2.74
N LEU A 54 4.21 5.20 2.66
CA LEU A 54 5.45 4.70 2.04
C LEU A 54 5.54 5.05 0.56
N ILE A 55 4.45 4.92 -0.21
CA ILE A 55 4.47 5.30 -1.63
C ILE A 55 4.69 6.81 -1.79
N GLY A 56 4.13 7.64 -0.89
CA GLY A 56 4.39 9.07 -0.86
C GLY A 56 5.86 9.38 -0.66
N VAL A 57 6.51 8.75 0.33
CA VAL A 57 7.96 8.91 0.59
C VAL A 57 8.78 8.47 -0.63
N LEU A 58 8.51 7.27 -1.17
CA LEU A 58 9.26 6.75 -2.31
C LEU A 58 9.09 7.61 -3.57
N ALA A 59 7.87 8.11 -3.82
CA ALA A 59 7.62 9.02 -4.93
C ALA A 59 8.34 10.36 -4.75
N GLY A 60 8.36 10.87 -3.53
CA GLY A 60 9.13 12.05 -3.20
C GLY A 60 10.63 11.85 -3.42
N LEU A 61 11.21 10.75 -2.95
CA LEU A 61 12.63 10.43 -3.18
C LEU A 61 12.94 10.20 -4.67
N ALA A 62 12.04 9.57 -5.42
CA ALA A 62 12.23 9.32 -6.86
C ALA A 62 12.22 10.60 -7.72
N ALA A 63 11.69 11.70 -7.19
CA ALA A 63 11.75 12.99 -7.88
C ALA A 63 13.18 13.57 -7.94
N ASP A 64 14.08 13.13 -7.08
CA ASP A 64 15.52 13.37 -7.22
C ASP A 64 16.14 12.32 -8.17
N ARG A 65 16.71 12.78 -9.28
CA ARG A 65 17.34 11.90 -10.29
C ARG A 65 18.57 11.14 -9.76
N ALA A 66 19.20 11.60 -8.69
CA ALA A 66 20.30 10.92 -8.02
C ALA A 66 19.83 9.80 -7.09
N SER A 67 18.54 9.73 -6.79
CA SER A 67 17.95 8.72 -5.90
C SER A 67 17.96 7.33 -6.56
N LEU A 68 18.19 6.31 -5.72
CA LEU A 68 18.04 4.91 -6.11
C LEU A 68 16.64 4.62 -6.71
N PHE A 69 15.60 5.25 -6.18
CA PHE A 69 14.22 5.06 -6.63
C PHE A 69 13.85 5.79 -7.92
N ALA A 70 14.73 6.64 -8.45
CA ALA A 70 14.59 7.19 -9.79
C ALA A 70 14.87 6.14 -10.88
N SER A 71 15.51 5.01 -10.55
CA SER A 71 15.76 3.90 -11.46
C SER A 71 14.63 2.88 -11.48
N ALA A 72 14.44 2.19 -12.62
CA ALA A 72 13.29 1.31 -12.85
C ALA A 72 13.24 0.12 -11.89
N ASN A 73 14.36 -0.57 -11.65
CA ASN A 73 14.36 -1.83 -10.89
C ASN A 73 13.96 -1.68 -9.41
N PRO A 74 14.55 -0.76 -8.62
CA PRO A 74 14.10 -0.50 -7.26
C PRO A 74 12.64 -0.04 -7.19
N TRP A 75 12.18 0.76 -8.16
CA TRP A 75 10.79 1.19 -8.25
C TRP A 75 9.84 0.01 -8.49
N LEU A 76 10.17 -0.86 -9.45
CA LEU A 76 9.38 -2.05 -9.75
C LEU A 76 9.30 -3.00 -8.56
N PHE A 77 10.40 -3.19 -7.84
CA PHE A 77 10.40 -4.02 -6.63
C PHE A 77 9.59 -3.39 -5.49
N ALA A 78 9.90 -2.15 -5.11
CA ALA A 78 9.36 -1.53 -3.91
C ALA A 78 7.92 -1.04 -4.10
N VAL A 79 7.63 -0.38 -5.23
CA VAL A 79 6.31 0.25 -5.44
C VAL A 79 5.36 -0.70 -6.14
N THR A 80 5.73 -1.17 -7.33
CA THR A 80 4.82 -2.00 -8.13
C THR A 80 4.63 -3.39 -7.50
N GLY A 81 5.71 -4.03 -7.05
CA GLY A 81 5.67 -5.34 -6.41
C GLY A 81 5.23 -5.26 -4.96
N PHE A 82 6.09 -4.76 -4.07
CA PHE A 82 5.86 -4.82 -2.63
C PHE A 82 4.61 -4.02 -2.23
N LEU A 83 4.56 -2.71 -2.47
CA LEU A 83 3.41 -1.90 -2.06
C LEU A 83 2.13 -2.26 -2.82
N GLY A 84 2.22 -2.66 -4.09
CA GLY A 84 1.08 -3.14 -4.87
C GLY A 84 0.41 -4.39 -4.28
N CYS A 85 1.18 -5.29 -3.65
CA CYS A 85 0.66 -6.46 -2.96
C CYS A 85 0.45 -6.25 -1.44
N TYR A 86 1.13 -5.28 -0.83
CA TYR A 86 0.94 -4.92 0.57
C TYR A 86 -0.39 -4.21 0.82
N THR A 87 -0.80 -3.30 -0.05
CA THR A 87 -2.10 -2.60 0.02
C THR A 87 -3.21 -3.44 -0.64
N THR A 88 -4.47 -3.14 -0.34
CA THR A 88 -5.59 -3.89 -0.88
C THR A 88 -6.88 -3.06 -0.97
N VAL A 89 -7.41 -2.91 -2.17
CA VAL A 89 -8.74 -2.35 -2.41
C VAL A 89 -9.81 -3.44 -2.31
N SER A 90 -9.49 -4.68 -2.67
CA SER A 90 -10.44 -5.79 -2.63
C SER A 90 -10.92 -6.11 -1.20
N SER A 91 -10.00 -6.21 -0.23
CA SER A 91 -10.37 -6.42 1.17
C SER A 91 -11.17 -5.25 1.72
N PHE A 92 -10.78 -4.01 1.42
CA PHE A 92 -11.53 -2.81 1.77
C PHE A 92 -12.98 -2.86 1.26
N SER A 93 -13.17 -3.19 -0.02
CA SER A 93 -14.50 -3.25 -0.64
C SER A 93 -15.36 -4.36 -0.05
N LEU A 94 -14.79 -5.56 0.15
CA LEU A 94 -15.52 -6.69 0.74
C LEU A 94 -15.93 -6.40 2.19
N GLN A 95 -15.06 -5.84 3.01
CA GLN A 95 -15.35 -5.51 4.40
C GLN A 95 -16.36 -4.38 4.51
N THR A 96 -16.28 -3.36 3.64
CA THR A 96 -17.28 -2.29 3.57
C THR A 96 -18.66 -2.86 3.20
N LEU A 97 -18.72 -3.75 2.22
CA LEU A 97 -19.96 -4.39 1.79
C LEU A 97 -20.53 -5.30 2.89
N ALA A 98 -19.69 -6.04 3.61
CA ALA A 98 -20.11 -6.87 4.73
C ALA A 98 -20.77 -6.00 5.82
N LEU A 99 -20.13 -4.94 6.27
CA LEU A 99 -20.69 -4.00 7.24
C LEU A 99 -22.06 -3.44 6.78
N ALA A 100 -22.17 -3.06 5.51
CA ALA A 100 -23.42 -2.54 4.96
C ALA A 100 -24.54 -3.61 4.93
N ARG A 101 -24.21 -4.87 4.62
CA ARG A 101 -25.18 -6.00 4.62
C ARG A 101 -25.63 -6.40 6.01
N ASP A 102 -24.74 -6.27 7.00
CA ASP A 102 -25.05 -6.56 8.41
C ASP A 102 -25.86 -5.42 9.09
N GLY A 103 -26.21 -4.37 8.32
CA GLY A 103 -26.96 -3.22 8.80
C GLY A 103 -26.10 -2.15 9.47
N GLU A 104 -24.80 -2.36 9.57
CA GLU A 104 -23.80 -1.44 10.18
C GLU A 104 -23.41 -0.32 9.21
N THR A 105 -24.41 0.41 8.68
CA THR A 105 -24.23 1.42 7.63
C THR A 105 -23.30 2.56 8.07
N ALA A 106 -23.35 2.95 9.35
CA ALA A 106 -22.46 3.99 9.88
C ALA A 106 -21.01 3.55 9.87
N LEU A 107 -20.72 2.28 10.22
CA LEU A 107 -19.36 1.73 10.16
C LEU A 107 -18.89 1.56 8.72
N ALA A 108 -19.77 1.14 7.81
CA ALA A 108 -19.45 1.03 6.39
C ALA A 108 -19.05 2.39 5.79
N LEU A 109 -19.85 3.44 6.05
CA LEU A 109 -19.56 4.81 5.63
C LEU A 109 -18.27 5.33 6.29
N GLY A 110 -18.11 5.07 7.59
CA GLY A 110 -16.90 5.41 8.34
C GLY A 110 -15.65 4.77 7.73
N ASN A 111 -15.72 3.48 7.33
CA ASN A 111 -14.61 2.82 6.67
C ASN A 111 -14.22 3.49 5.35
N VAL A 112 -15.21 3.89 4.53
CA VAL A 112 -14.96 4.59 3.26
C VAL A 112 -14.30 5.95 3.52
N VAL A 113 -14.92 6.78 4.36
CA VAL A 113 -14.44 8.15 4.61
C VAL A 113 -13.06 8.15 5.25
N LEU A 114 -12.86 7.35 6.30
CA LEU A 114 -11.58 7.29 7.01
C LEU A 114 -10.47 6.72 6.13
N SER A 115 -10.73 5.60 5.41
CA SER A 115 -9.71 5.00 4.55
C SER A 115 -9.26 5.96 3.45
N VAL A 116 -10.20 6.62 2.77
CA VAL A 116 -9.86 7.55 1.69
C VAL A 116 -9.12 8.77 2.24
N SER A 117 -9.65 9.41 3.29
CA SER A 117 -9.04 10.60 3.87
C SER A 117 -7.65 10.34 4.45
N LEU A 118 -7.51 9.24 5.21
CA LEU A 118 -6.22 8.87 5.82
C LEU A 118 -5.19 8.46 4.76
N CYS A 119 -5.58 7.72 3.71
CA CYS A 119 -4.65 7.35 2.64
C CYS A 119 -4.19 8.57 1.85
N LEU A 120 -5.10 9.50 1.50
CA LEU A 120 -4.74 10.74 0.81
C LEU A 120 -3.86 11.63 1.68
N GLY A 121 -4.18 11.77 2.96
CA GLY A 121 -3.34 12.50 3.91
C GLY A 121 -1.97 11.86 4.09
N ALA A 122 -1.92 10.54 4.20
CA ALA A 122 -0.67 9.78 4.37
C ALA A 122 0.26 9.91 3.14
N VAL A 123 -0.27 9.78 1.92
CA VAL A 123 0.56 9.94 0.71
C VAL A 123 1.10 11.37 0.59
N ALA A 124 0.27 12.38 0.89
CA ALA A 124 0.71 13.78 0.87
C ALA A 124 1.78 14.04 1.93
N ALA A 125 1.59 13.56 3.16
CA ALA A 125 2.56 13.68 4.24
C ALA A 125 3.89 12.97 3.91
N GLY A 126 3.83 11.75 3.35
CA GLY A 126 5.01 11.02 2.92
C GLY A 126 5.80 11.74 1.84
N PHE A 127 5.10 12.28 0.84
CA PHE A 127 5.72 13.06 -0.24
C PHE A 127 6.38 14.35 0.28
N ALA A 128 5.70 15.07 1.18
CA ALA A 128 6.24 16.26 1.81
C ALA A 128 7.46 15.94 2.68
N ALA A 129 7.41 14.87 3.49
CA ALA A 129 8.52 14.44 4.34
C ALA A 129 9.78 14.12 3.51
N ALA A 130 9.64 13.50 2.34
CA ALA A 130 10.76 13.23 1.45
C ALA A 130 11.47 14.51 0.97
N GLY A 131 10.76 15.65 0.94
CA GLY A 131 11.32 16.95 0.59
C GLY A 131 12.39 17.46 1.58
N PHE A 132 12.36 17.00 2.83
CA PHE A 132 13.37 17.36 3.85
C PHE A 132 14.70 16.61 3.68
N PHE A 133 14.74 15.56 2.86
CA PHE A 133 15.93 14.73 2.59
C PHE A 133 16.58 15.01 1.22
N ARG A 134 16.20 16.09 0.55
CA ARG A 134 16.72 16.50 -0.76
C ARG A 134 17.76 17.60 -0.67
#